data_55df2e8d4bdc78dc18e0355ce1ed5dbc
#
_entry.id   55df2e8d4bdc78dc18e0355ce1ed5dbc
#
_cell.length_a   1.000
_cell.length_b   1.000
_cell.length_c   1.000
_cell.angle_alpha   90.00
_cell.angle_beta   90.00
_cell.angle_gamma   90.00
#
_symmetry.space_group_name_H-M   'P 1'
#
loop_
_entity.id
_entity.type
_entity.pdbx_description
1 polymer ?
#
loop_
_entity_poly.entity_id
_entity_poly.type
_entity_poly.pdbx_seq_one_letter_code
_entity_poly.pdbx_strand_id
1 'polypeptide(L)'
;MNMPEDVVKPGSGRRQITRAAALGGMWLAMRPGMAAAPVAADAVLNVHQFGAKGDGKSDDTKSIQSAIDAAAARGGAVFLPPGVYQSSELRMRPHISLSGIPAWDYERGFGSVIRLADKHAQCLLNISGAFGVTIDGVCLDGDKLGAGVHGVWLNKPDYGKREDTFRIERSQIANFSGDGVRLARAWCFSIRHSMIAYNAGDGISLRGWDGFFLDNWLSGNQGAGFAAREENAACTFTGNRIEWNREGILIVGGDGYNITGNYFDRAGTCGLAVLGGEQMSITGNFIKRSGKTAKSGTYDSSQMRLERTRGITCSANSLQVGRDDNNAGIWSPSYGIVYKELQNCVISNNVLHNGAREQLMVDLGGHGEGTVVKDNPGCLSPHAG
;
A
#
# COMPACT_ATOMS: atom_id res chain seq x y z
N MET A 1 -20.18 18.96 -3.23
CA MET A 1 -19.06 19.75 -2.70
C MET A 1 -18.25 20.24 -3.88
N ASN A 2 -18.30 21.53 -4.18
CA ASN A 2 -17.78 22.11 -5.42
C ASN A 2 -16.26 22.03 -5.47
N MET A 3 -15.76 21.36 -6.50
CA MET A 3 -14.35 21.44 -6.89
C MET A 3 -14.12 22.76 -7.65
N PRO A 4 -12.96 23.41 -7.53
CA PRO A 4 -12.68 24.61 -8.33
C PRO A 4 -12.53 24.21 -9.79
N GLU A 5 -13.30 24.88 -10.66
CA GLU A 5 -13.16 24.84 -12.11
C GLU A 5 -11.88 25.57 -12.50
N ASP A 6 -10.87 24.84 -12.95
CA ASP A 6 -9.83 25.29 -13.86
C ASP A 6 -8.96 24.10 -14.26
N VAL A 7 -9.52 23.21 -15.08
CA VAL A 7 -8.75 22.20 -15.83
C VAL A 7 -8.92 22.49 -17.31
N VAL A 8 -7.86 22.97 -17.91
CA VAL A 8 -7.71 23.27 -19.34
C VAL A 8 -8.01 22.03 -20.18
N LYS A 9 -9.04 22.08 -21.03
CA LYS A 9 -9.37 21.05 -22.01
C LYS A 9 -8.28 20.98 -23.08
N PRO A 10 -7.78 19.81 -23.50
CA PRO A 10 -6.91 19.70 -24.65
C PRO A 10 -7.73 19.81 -25.94
N GLY A 11 -7.44 20.84 -26.71
CA GLY A 11 -7.99 21.04 -28.04
C GLY A 11 -7.48 20.00 -29.04
N SER A 12 -8.41 19.41 -29.79
CA SER A 12 -8.16 18.55 -30.94
C SER A 12 -7.52 19.33 -32.09
N GLY A 13 -6.22 19.25 -32.28
CA GLY A 13 -5.49 19.76 -33.43
C GLY A 13 -4.70 18.66 -34.14
N ARG A 14 -5.26 18.10 -35.21
CA ARG A 14 -4.51 17.32 -36.19
C ARG A 14 -3.43 18.19 -36.84
N ARG A 15 -2.18 17.96 -36.60
CA ARG A 15 -1.08 18.52 -37.39
C ARG A 15 -0.66 17.52 -38.48
N GLN A 16 -0.86 17.91 -39.72
CA GLN A 16 -0.28 17.27 -40.89
C GLN A 16 1.24 17.45 -40.88
N ILE A 17 1.97 16.36 -41.08
CA ILE A 17 3.40 16.37 -41.25
C ILE A 17 3.69 16.56 -42.75
N THR A 18 4.11 17.74 -43.14
CA THR A 18 4.70 17.98 -44.45
C THR A 18 6.23 17.76 -44.36
N ARG A 19 6.72 16.83 -45.16
CA ARG A 19 8.16 16.60 -45.36
C ARG A 19 8.70 17.73 -46.25
N ALA A 20 9.66 18.48 -45.74
CA ALA A 20 10.57 19.27 -46.57
C ALA A 20 12.01 18.89 -46.19
N ALA A 21 12.71 18.25 -47.12
CA ALA A 21 14.13 18.02 -47.05
C ALA A 21 14.86 19.31 -47.47
N ALA A 22 15.70 19.82 -46.58
CA ALA A 22 16.71 20.82 -46.93
C ALA A 22 18.03 20.41 -46.28
N LEU A 23 18.96 19.99 -47.08
CA LEU A 23 20.39 19.80 -46.78
C LEU A 23 21.01 21.19 -46.57
N GLY A 24 21.34 21.52 -45.33
CA GLY A 24 22.11 22.71 -44.99
C GLY A 24 23.13 22.33 -43.93
N GLY A 25 24.37 22.09 -44.31
CA GLY A 25 25.47 21.86 -43.36
C GLY A 25 25.73 23.08 -42.49
N MET A 26 25.48 22.96 -41.21
CA MET A 26 25.87 23.92 -40.20
C MET A 26 26.96 23.30 -39.34
N TRP A 27 28.17 23.81 -39.50
CA TRP A 27 29.28 23.51 -38.60
C TRP A 27 28.92 24.00 -37.20
N LEU A 28 28.62 23.07 -36.29
CA LEU A 28 28.56 23.40 -34.87
C LEU A 28 29.99 23.61 -34.36
N ALA A 29 30.31 24.84 -34.07
CA ALA A 29 31.51 25.16 -33.27
C ALA A 29 31.35 24.48 -31.89
N MET A 30 32.15 23.46 -31.63
CA MET A 30 32.28 22.87 -30.31
C MET A 30 32.76 23.97 -29.35
N ARG A 31 31.88 24.40 -28.44
CA ARG A 31 32.30 25.14 -27.27
C ARG A 31 33.19 24.23 -26.42
N PRO A 32 34.40 24.67 -26.01
CA PRO A 32 35.25 23.88 -25.14
C PRO A 32 34.49 23.61 -23.84
N GLY A 33 34.52 22.35 -23.42
CA GLY A 33 33.75 21.73 -22.40
C GLY A 33 33.53 22.56 -21.16
N MET A 34 32.29 22.72 -20.80
CA MET A 34 31.97 22.67 -19.37
C MET A 34 32.30 21.23 -18.93
N ALA A 35 33.48 21.09 -18.31
CA ALA A 35 33.80 19.90 -17.57
C ALA A 35 32.62 19.69 -16.59
N ALA A 36 31.92 18.58 -16.71
CA ALA A 36 30.97 18.18 -15.68
C ALA A 36 31.73 18.25 -14.36
N ALA A 37 31.24 19.07 -13.42
CA ALA A 37 31.82 19.11 -12.10
C ALA A 37 31.95 17.66 -11.63
N PRO A 38 33.11 17.26 -11.05
CA PRO A 38 33.26 15.89 -10.58
C PRO A 38 32.09 15.61 -9.64
N VAL A 39 31.28 14.60 -9.96
CA VAL A 39 30.28 14.08 -9.05
C VAL A 39 31.08 13.74 -7.80
N ALA A 40 30.83 14.47 -6.72
CA ALA A 40 31.57 14.30 -5.48
C ALA A 40 31.53 12.81 -5.12
N ALA A 41 32.70 12.24 -4.82
CA ALA A 41 32.88 10.82 -4.51
C ALA A 41 32.04 10.31 -3.31
N ASP A 42 31.29 11.18 -2.66
CA ASP A 42 30.50 10.94 -1.45
C ASP A 42 29.00 11.20 -1.63
N ALA A 43 28.42 10.81 -2.77
CA ALA A 43 26.95 10.86 -2.95
C ALA A 43 26.21 9.89 -2.02
N VAL A 44 26.89 8.91 -1.44
CA VAL A 44 26.36 7.93 -0.49
C VAL A 44 27.09 8.06 0.85
N LEU A 45 26.36 8.50 1.88
CA LEU A 45 26.88 8.69 3.24
C LEU A 45 26.61 7.45 4.08
N ASN A 46 27.66 6.79 4.54
CA ASN A 46 27.54 5.64 5.44
C ASN A 46 27.31 6.13 6.89
N VAL A 47 26.28 5.64 7.56
CA VAL A 47 25.92 6.05 8.92
C VAL A 47 27.04 5.79 9.94
N HIS A 48 27.93 4.83 9.70
CA HIS A 48 29.09 4.59 10.55
C HIS A 48 30.08 5.77 10.55
N GLN A 49 30.15 6.55 9.46
CA GLN A 49 30.97 7.77 9.40
C GLN A 49 30.44 8.87 10.32
N PHE A 50 29.19 8.76 10.75
CA PHE A 50 28.55 9.69 11.70
C PHE A 50 28.50 9.11 13.12
N GLY A 51 29.10 7.96 13.33
CA GLY A 51 29.22 7.33 14.66
C GLY A 51 28.14 6.30 14.99
N ALA A 52 27.24 5.96 14.05
CA ALA A 52 26.29 4.87 14.26
C ALA A 52 27.03 3.53 14.41
N LYS A 53 26.59 2.69 15.34
CA LYS A 53 27.25 1.42 15.65
C LYS A 53 26.55 0.21 15.03
N GLY A 54 25.22 0.21 14.98
CA GLY A 54 24.43 -0.90 14.49
C GLY A 54 24.59 -2.19 15.32
N ASP A 55 24.96 -2.07 16.60
CA ASP A 55 25.28 -3.18 17.51
C ASP A 55 24.06 -3.72 18.28
N GLY A 56 22.87 -3.19 18.02
CA GLY A 56 21.63 -3.55 18.68
C GLY A 56 21.49 -3.07 20.12
N LYS A 57 22.39 -2.21 20.58
CA LYS A 57 22.44 -1.73 21.98
C LYS A 57 22.58 -0.22 22.10
N SER A 58 23.46 0.36 21.28
CA SER A 58 23.73 1.79 21.28
C SER A 58 22.59 2.57 20.66
N ASP A 59 22.28 3.75 21.21
CA ASP A 59 21.37 4.70 20.58
C ASP A 59 22.05 5.36 19.39
N ASP A 60 21.62 5.00 18.18
CA ASP A 60 22.15 5.48 16.91
C ASP A 60 21.34 6.66 16.33
N THR A 61 20.30 7.13 17.04
CA THR A 61 19.35 8.16 16.57
C THR A 61 20.08 9.38 16.02
N LYS A 62 20.97 9.99 16.83
CA LYS A 62 21.68 11.21 16.42
C LYS A 62 22.62 10.97 15.24
N SER A 63 23.28 9.84 15.21
CA SER A 63 24.22 9.49 14.13
C SER A 63 23.48 9.31 12.79
N ILE A 64 22.38 8.57 12.79
CA ILE A 64 21.56 8.37 11.58
C ILE A 64 20.93 9.70 11.15
N GLN A 65 20.37 10.48 12.09
CA GLN A 65 19.78 11.78 11.76
C GLN A 65 20.81 12.74 11.17
N SER A 66 22.04 12.76 11.70
CA SER A 66 23.12 13.60 11.16
C SER A 66 23.50 13.19 9.74
N ALA A 67 23.51 11.90 9.42
CA ALA A 67 23.73 11.42 8.06
C ALA A 67 22.58 11.86 7.11
N ILE A 68 21.32 11.77 7.56
CA ILE A 68 20.14 12.23 6.82
C ILE A 68 20.23 13.74 6.53
N ASP A 69 20.56 14.55 7.53
CA ASP A 69 20.68 16.00 7.40
C ASP A 69 21.85 16.39 6.49
N ALA A 70 22.97 15.69 6.57
CA ALA A 70 24.12 15.89 5.69
C ALA A 70 23.81 15.49 4.23
N ALA A 71 23.09 14.40 4.00
CA ALA A 71 22.64 13.99 2.67
C ALA A 71 21.70 15.03 2.04
N ALA A 72 20.79 15.58 2.82
CA ALA A 72 19.84 16.60 2.35
C ALA A 72 20.55 17.89 1.89
N ALA A 73 21.62 18.28 2.54
CA ALA A 73 22.38 19.48 2.16
C ALA A 73 23.10 19.35 0.82
N ARG A 74 23.34 18.12 0.34
CA ARG A 74 24.13 17.83 -0.88
C ARG A 74 23.31 17.19 -2.00
N GLY A 75 22.11 16.68 -1.67
CA GLY A 75 21.35 15.77 -2.55
C GLY A 75 22.06 14.43 -2.67
N GLY A 76 21.72 13.43 -1.83
CA GLY A 76 22.42 12.15 -1.83
C GLY A 76 21.64 11.04 -1.15
N ALA A 77 22.34 9.95 -0.87
CA ALA A 77 21.81 8.80 -0.20
C ALA A 77 22.49 8.55 1.16
N VAL A 78 21.73 8.03 2.10
CA VAL A 78 22.22 7.50 3.37
C VAL A 78 22.21 5.98 3.27
N PHE A 79 23.33 5.36 3.56
CA PHE A 79 23.48 3.92 3.55
C PHE A 79 23.66 3.38 4.97
N LEU A 80 22.80 2.40 5.31
CA LEU A 80 22.91 1.61 6.54
C LEU A 80 23.56 0.28 6.18
N PRO A 81 24.79 0.00 6.60
CA PRO A 81 25.36 -1.35 6.54
C PRO A 81 24.50 -2.36 7.35
N PRO A 82 24.67 -3.68 7.12
CA PRO A 82 24.01 -4.69 7.96
C PRO A 82 24.32 -4.46 9.44
N GLY A 83 23.28 -4.47 10.27
CA GLY A 83 23.35 -4.24 11.71
C GLY A 83 21.97 -3.93 12.28
N VAL A 84 21.87 -3.83 13.60
CA VAL A 84 20.64 -3.42 14.30
C VAL A 84 20.89 -2.08 14.97
N TYR A 85 20.25 -1.04 14.42
CA TYR A 85 20.39 0.34 14.86
C TYR A 85 19.24 0.72 15.79
N GLN A 86 19.48 0.87 17.08
CA GLN A 86 18.48 1.35 18.02
C GLN A 86 18.23 2.85 17.77
N SER A 87 16.97 3.24 17.55
CA SER A 87 16.65 4.61 17.22
C SER A 87 15.29 5.05 17.76
N SER A 88 15.21 6.29 18.19
CA SER A 88 13.97 7.03 18.32
C SER A 88 13.49 7.53 16.96
N GLU A 89 12.53 8.46 16.92
CA GLU A 89 12.01 9.04 15.69
C GLU A 89 13.13 9.66 14.83
N LEU A 90 13.17 9.23 13.56
CA LEU A 90 14.00 9.80 12.51
C LEU A 90 13.15 10.63 11.55
N ARG A 91 13.62 11.81 11.17
CA ARG A 91 12.94 12.72 10.24
C ARG A 91 13.64 12.74 8.90
N MET A 92 12.96 12.22 7.88
CA MET A 92 13.45 12.26 6.52
C MET A 92 13.45 13.69 5.98
N ARG A 93 14.31 13.93 5.00
CA ARG A 93 14.44 15.21 4.28
C ARG A 93 14.08 15.02 2.82
N PRO A 94 13.65 16.10 2.11
CA PRO A 94 13.33 16.00 0.69
C PRO A 94 14.50 15.52 -0.16
N HIS A 95 14.16 14.75 -1.21
CA HIS A 95 15.07 14.37 -2.29
C HIS A 95 16.28 13.53 -1.89
N ILE A 96 16.18 12.75 -0.83
CA ILE A 96 17.23 11.82 -0.42
C ILE A 96 16.74 10.38 -0.45
N SER A 97 17.69 9.44 -0.48
CA SER A 97 17.42 8.02 -0.30
C SER A 97 17.99 7.55 1.04
N LEU A 98 17.20 6.74 1.76
CA LEU A 98 17.64 5.93 2.88
C LEU A 98 17.72 4.49 2.37
N SER A 99 18.90 3.90 2.33
CA SER A 99 19.10 2.59 1.73
C SER A 99 19.87 1.63 2.63
N GLY A 100 19.64 0.35 2.44
CA GLY A 100 20.28 -0.70 3.21
C GLY A 100 20.42 -2.00 2.43
N ILE A 101 20.74 -3.08 3.13
CA ILE A 101 20.79 -4.44 2.60
C ILE A 101 19.50 -5.14 2.98
N PRO A 102 18.60 -5.42 2.04
CA PRO A 102 17.32 -6.07 2.34
C PRO A 102 17.54 -7.55 2.65
N ALA A 103 17.17 -7.96 3.86
CA ALA A 103 17.16 -9.35 4.25
C ALA A 103 16.11 -9.53 5.35
N TRP A 104 14.98 -10.12 5.01
CA TRP A 104 13.88 -10.31 5.94
C TRP A 104 13.09 -11.58 5.64
N ASP A 105 12.43 -12.11 6.64
CA ASP A 105 11.45 -13.18 6.55
C ASP A 105 10.17 -12.83 7.33
N TYR A 106 9.27 -13.79 7.49
CA TYR A 106 8.02 -13.57 8.22
C TYR A 106 8.21 -13.30 9.71
N GLU A 107 9.28 -13.78 10.31
CA GLU A 107 9.47 -13.69 11.77
C GLU A 107 10.18 -12.39 12.17
N ARG A 108 11.18 -11.97 11.40
CA ARG A 108 12.02 -10.80 11.74
C ARG A 108 12.77 -10.26 10.53
N GLY A 109 13.20 -9.02 10.69
CA GLY A 109 14.12 -8.38 9.75
C GLY A 109 15.57 -8.73 10.07
N PHE A 110 16.34 -8.81 9.01
CA PHE A 110 17.80 -8.98 9.03
C PHE A 110 18.46 -7.90 8.17
N GLY A 111 19.76 -7.98 7.98
CA GLY A 111 20.49 -7.00 7.19
C GLY A 111 20.49 -5.65 7.88
N SER A 112 19.98 -4.61 7.24
CA SER A 112 19.95 -3.25 7.79
C SER A 112 18.65 -3.01 8.55
N VAL A 113 18.68 -3.15 9.88
CA VAL A 113 17.51 -3.05 10.76
C VAL A 113 17.58 -1.75 11.56
N ILE A 114 16.56 -0.90 11.45
CA ILE A 114 16.33 0.21 12.38
C ILE A 114 15.25 -0.24 13.35
N ARG A 115 15.59 -0.31 14.63
CA ARG A 115 14.68 -0.78 15.68
C ARG A 115 14.26 0.39 16.57
N LEU A 116 12.99 0.47 16.86
CA LEU A 116 12.42 1.49 17.74
C LEU A 116 12.98 1.32 19.17
N ALA A 117 13.50 2.41 19.74
CA ALA A 117 14.02 2.47 21.10
C ALA A 117 13.18 3.36 22.04
N ASP A 118 12.35 4.22 21.50
CA ASP A 118 11.51 5.14 22.27
C ASP A 118 10.02 4.74 22.22
N LYS A 119 9.50 4.25 23.32
CA LYS A 119 8.09 3.87 23.46
C LYS A 119 7.10 5.05 23.42
N HIS A 120 7.58 6.28 23.52
CA HIS A 120 6.79 7.50 23.47
C HIS A 120 6.88 8.21 22.12
N ALA A 121 7.68 7.70 21.20
CA ALA A 121 7.73 8.22 19.84
C ALA A 121 6.37 8.09 19.14
N GLN A 122 6.08 9.00 18.22
CA GLN A 122 4.89 8.91 17.38
C GLN A 122 5.09 7.89 16.25
N CYS A 123 6.29 7.83 15.72
CA CYS A 123 6.68 6.89 14.69
C CYS A 123 8.19 6.63 14.74
N LEU A 124 8.64 5.64 13.99
CA LEU A 124 10.07 5.43 13.80
C LEU A 124 10.62 6.32 12.67
N LEU A 125 9.92 6.40 11.55
CA LEU A 125 10.37 7.16 10.38
C LEU A 125 9.30 8.17 9.95
N ASN A 126 9.57 9.44 10.17
CA ASN A 126 8.69 10.55 9.81
C ASN A 126 9.09 11.10 8.44
N ILE A 127 8.19 10.97 7.47
CA ILE A 127 8.38 11.46 6.09
C ILE A 127 7.51 12.69 5.78
N SER A 128 6.94 13.33 6.80
CA SER A 128 6.10 14.52 6.62
C SER A 128 6.91 15.66 6.01
N GLY A 129 6.52 16.10 4.81
CA GLY A 129 7.23 17.13 4.05
C GLY A 129 8.53 16.67 3.35
N ALA A 130 8.84 15.38 3.36
CA ALA A 130 9.99 14.80 2.69
C ALA A 130 9.64 14.39 1.25
N PHE A 131 9.47 15.37 0.37
CA PHE A 131 9.15 15.12 -1.04
C PHE A 131 10.26 14.35 -1.76
N GLY A 132 9.87 13.37 -2.59
CA GLY A 132 10.81 12.63 -3.42
C GLY A 132 11.79 11.76 -2.63
N VAL A 133 11.43 11.36 -1.41
CA VAL A 133 12.26 10.47 -0.61
C VAL A 133 12.10 9.03 -1.09
N THR A 134 13.18 8.27 -1.03
CA THR A 134 13.16 6.81 -1.25
C THR A 134 13.63 6.10 0.02
N ILE A 135 12.85 5.11 0.47
CA ILE A 135 13.20 4.17 1.54
C ILE A 135 13.37 2.82 0.87
N ASP A 136 14.59 2.27 0.87
CA ASP A 136 14.92 1.11 0.06
C ASP A 136 15.79 0.10 0.80
N GLY A 137 15.29 -1.12 0.92
CA GLY A 137 16.05 -2.23 1.45
C GLY A 137 16.38 -2.17 2.94
N VAL A 138 15.51 -1.55 3.75
CA VAL A 138 15.66 -1.47 5.20
C VAL A 138 14.56 -2.24 5.92
N CYS A 139 14.88 -2.77 7.11
CA CYS A 139 13.90 -3.33 8.02
C CYS A 139 13.60 -2.31 9.12
N LEU A 140 12.36 -1.86 9.21
CA LEU A 140 11.86 -1.03 10.32
C LEU A 140 11.14 -1.94 11.30
N ASP A 141 11.68 -2.06 12.51
CA ASP A 141 11.17 -2.96 13.55
C ASP A 141 10.66 -2.15 14.75
N GLY A 142 9.37 -2.24 15.03
CA GLY A 142 8.73 -1.56 16.16
C GLY A 142 8.98 -2.22 17.52
N ASP A 143 9.52 -3.45 17.53
CA ASP A 143 9.76 -4.27 18.73
C ASP A 143 8.55 -4.37 19.68
N LYS A 144 7.33 -4.15 19.14
CA LYS A 144 6.05 -4.03 19.87
C LYS A 144 6.07 -2.97 20.97
N LEU A 145 6.95 -1.98 20.85
CA LEU A 145 7.20 -0.98 21.88
C LEU A 145 6.14 0.12 21.86
N GLY A 146 5.77 0.59 23.05
CA GLY A 146 4.84 1.72 23.23
C GLY A 146 3.38 1.38 22.91
N ALA A 147 2.59 2.42 22.65
CA ALA A 147 1.18 2.30 22.27
C ALA A 147 0.88 3.28 21.14
N GLY A 148 0.37 2.77 20.02
CA GLY A 148 0.03 3.59 18.85
C GLY A 148 1.24 4.16 18.11
N VAL A 149 2.43 3.59 18.26
CA VAL A 149 3.63 4.03 17.53
C VAL A 149 3.63 3.43 16.13
N HIS A 150 3.79 4.27 15.11
CA HIS A 150 3.75 3.87 13.70
C HIS A 150 5.14 3.60 13.13
N GLY A 151 5.23 2.77 12.10
CA GLY A 151 6.49 2.52 11.40
C GLY A 151 6.92 3.71 10.57
N VAL A 152 6.18 4.00 9.53
CA VAL A 152 6.36 5.18 8.67
C VAL A 152 5.14 6.09 8.84
N TRP A 153 5.41 7.37 9.01
CA TRP A 153 4.36 8.37 9.18
C TRP A 153 4.54 9.55 8.22
N LEU A 154 3.44 9.83 7.51
CA LEU A 154 3.25 11.09 6.79
C LEU A 154 1.99 11.76 7.33
N ASN A 155 2.13 12.98 7.86
CA ASN A 155 1.00 13.79 8.27
C ASN A 155 1.21 15.24 7.83
N LYS A 156 0.30 15.74 7.00
CA LYS A 156 0.31 17.11 6.51
C LYS A 156 -0.96 17.84 6.95
N PRO A 157 -0.91 19.18 7.14
CA PRO A 157 -2.10 19.97 7.46
C PRO A 157 -3.11 20.02 6.30
N ASP A 158 -2.59 19.98 5.07
CA ASP A 158 -3.35 19.95 3.83
C ASP A 158 -2.60 19.12 2.75
N TYR A 159 -3.18 18.98 1.56
CA TYR A 159 -2.54 18.24 0.46
C TYR A 159 -1.37 19.01 -0.17
N GLY A 160 -1.36 20.33 -0.03
CA GLY A 160 -0.35 21.18 -0.66
C GLY A 160 -0.44 21.22 -2.19
N LYS A 161 0.50 21.93 -2.81
CA LYS A 161 0.61 22.04 -4.28
C LYS A 161 1.66 21.11 -4.89
N ARG A 162 2.42 20.42 -4.05
CA ARG A 162 3.53 19.57 -4.45
C ARG A 162 3.26 18.13 -4.12
N GLU A 163 3.50 17.27 -5.09
CA GLU A 163 3.40 15.82 -4.99
C GLU A 163 4.40 15.28 -3.95
N ASP A 164 3.99 14.29 -3.19
CA ASP A 164 4.87 13.66 -2.21
C ASP A 164 5.98 12.83 -2.87
N THR A 165 5.65 12.11 -3.94
CA THR A 165 6.55 11.29 -4.77
C THR A 165 7.51 10.41 -3.98
N PHE A 166 7.14 10.05 -2.74
CA PHE A 166 7.95 9.12 -1.95
C PHE A 166 7.80 7.68 -2.47
N ARG A 167 8.81 6.88 -2.19
CA ARG A 167 8.85 5.46 -2.52
C ARG A 167 9.29 4.64 -1.31
N ILE A 168 8.62 3.52 -1.07
CA ILE A 168 9.06 2.48 -0.13
C ILE A 168 9.24 1.22 -0.94
N GLU A 169 10.45 0.71 -0.98
CA GLU A 169 10.81 -0.43 -1.83
C GLU A 169 11.64 -1.45 -1.05
N ARG A 170 11.44 -2.74 -1.33
CA ARG A 170 12.24 -3.86 -0.83
C ARG A 170 12.50 -3.81 0.69
N SER A 171 11.54 -3.28 1.44
CA SER A 171 11.67 -3.03 2.87
C SER A 171 10.71 -3.89 3.68
N GLN A 172 11.08 -4.14 4.94
CA GLN A 172 10.16 -4.71 5.92
C GLN A 172 9.75 -3.64 6.93
N ILE A 173 8.44 -3.57 7.26
CA ILE A 173 7.90 -2.66 8.27
C ILE A 173 7.02 -3.50 9.20
N ALA A 174 7.51 -3.79 10.39
CA ALA A 174 6.88 -4.79 11.24
C ALA A 174 6.91 -4.47 12.73
N ASN A 175 6.03 -5.14 13.48
CA ASN A 175 5.99 -5.15 14.94
C ASN A 175 5.71 -3.78 15.58
N PHE A 176 5.07 -2.85 14.88
CA PHE A 176 4.67 -1.57 15.47
C PHE A 176 3.38 -1.69 16.29
N SER A 177 3.30 -0.93 17.38
CA SER A 177 2.11 -0.89 18.23
C SER A 177 0.97 -0.03 17.64
N GLY A 178 1.22 0.69 16.55
CA GLY A 178 0.26 1.37 15.69
C GLY A 178 0.20 0.74 14.32
N ASP A 179 0.04 1.56 13.27
CA ASP A 179 0.04 1.13 11.87
C ASP A 179 1.47 0.92 11.37
N GLY A 180 1.66 0.00 10.44
CA GLY A 180 2.95 -0.13 9.76
C GLY A 180 3.31 1.14 8.98
N VAL A 181 2.40 1.58 8.12
CA VAL A 181 2.52 2.83 7.36
C VAL A 181 1.24 3.64 7.54
N ARG A 182 1.36 4.85 8.07
CA ARG A 182 0.24 5.78 8.24
C ARG A 182 0.43 7.02 7.40
N LEU A 183 -0.50 7.23 6.48
CA LEU A 183 -0.46 8.31 5.50
C LEU A 183 -1.69 9.21 5.66
N ALA A 184 -1.48 10.46 6.07
CA ALA A 184 -2.53 11.46 6.18
C ALA A 184 -2.27 12.59 5.19
N ARG A 185 -3.14 12.68 4.18
CA ARG A 185 -3.06 13.62 3.04
C ARG A 185 -1.84 13.40 2.16
N ALA A 186 -1.55 12.11 1.87
CA ALA A 186 -0.53 11.71 0.91
C ALA A 186 -1.10 11.66 -0.52
N TRP A 187 -0.28 12.00 -1.52
CA TRP A 187 -0.64 11.84 -2.92
C TRP A 187 0.58 11.67 -3.83
N CYS A 188 0.41 10.94 -4.93
CA CYS A 188 1.48 10.56 -5.87
C CYS A 188 2.63 9.82 -5.18
N PHE A 189 2.43 8.56 -4.81
CA PHE A 189 3.45 7.76 -4.12
C PHE A 189 3.42 6.29 -4.53
N SER A 190 4.44 5.54 -4.12
CA SER A 190 4.54 4.11 -4.42
C SER A 190 5.08 3.32 -3.22
N ILE A 191 4.45 2.18 -2.93
CA ILE A 191 4.93 1.17 -1.98
C ILE A 191 4.95 -0.16 -2.72
N ARG A 192 6.13 -0.78 -2.84
CA ARG A 192 6.25 -2.02 -3.62
C ARG A 192 7.35 -2.95 -3.13
N HIS A 193 7.22 -4.23 -3.50
CA HIS A 193 8.17 -5.30 -3.17
C HIS A 193 8.51 -5.36 -1.67
N SER A 194 7.57 -4.96 -0.81
CA SER A 194 7.82 -4.78 0.62
C SER A 194 6.90 -5.67 1.46
N MET A 195 7.36 -6.01 2.67
CA MET A 195 6.54 -6.73 3.64
C MET A 195 6.12 -5.78 4.77
N ILE A 196 4.81 -5.63 4.97
CA ILE A 196 4.25 -4.82 6.04
C ILE A 196 3.42 -5.75 6.92
N ALA A 197 3.95 -6.10 8.10
CA ALA A 197 3.45 -7.25 8.82
C ALA A 197 3.47 -7.10 10.35
N TYR A 198 2.58 -7.82 11.02
CA TYR A 198 2.52 -7.96 12.48
C TYR A 198 2.38 -6.65 13.24
N ASN A 199 1.81 -5.63 12.63
CA ASN A 199 1.50 -4.37 13.29
C ASN A 199 0.17 -4.47 14.06
N ALA A 200 0.08 -3.77 15.19
CA ALA A 200 -1.13 -3.82 16.02
C ALA A 200 -2.28 -2.97 15.44
N GLY A 201 -1.97 -2.06 14.54
CA GLY A 201 -2.94 -1.32 13.71
C GLY A 201 -3.13 -1.93 12.33
N ASP A 202 -3.41 -1.08 11.35
CA ASP A 202 -3.44 -1.46 9.95
C ASP A 202 -2.02 -1.67 9.40
N GLY A 203 -1.87 -2.54 8.41
CA GLY A 203 -0.62 -2.60 7.67
C GLY A 203 -0.33 -1.25 7.02
N ILE A 204 -1.28 -0.77 6.22
CA ILE A 204 -1.25 0.56 5.61
C ILE A 204 -2.58 1.27 5.89
N SER A 205 -2.52 2.45 6.50
CA SER A 205 -3.66 3.34 6.70
C SER A 205 -3.50 4.57 5.82
N LEU A 206 -4.46 4.82 4.91
CA LEU A 206 -4.42 5.90 3.93
C LEU A 206 -5.56 6.88 4.10
N ARG A 207 -5.23 8.15 4.09
CA ARG A 207 -6.05 9.29 3.70
C ARG A 207 -5.30 10.02 2.60
N GLY A 208 -5.76 9.91 1.34
CA GLY A 208 -5.02 10.44 0.20
C GLY A 208 -5.33 9.73 -1.11
N TRP A 209 -4.54 9.97 -2.15
CA TRP A 209 -4.79 9.47 -3.50
C TRP A 209 -3.52 9.25 -4.33
N ASP A 210 -3.71 8.73 -5.55
CA ASP A 210 -2.65 8.45 -6.53
C ASP A 210 -1.55 7.54 -5.98
N GLY A 211 -1.94 6.51 -5.21
CA GLY A 211 -1.05 5.53 -4.61
C GLY A 211 -0.89 4.27 -5.46
N PHE A 212 0.35 3.80 -5.60
CA PHE A 212 0.67 2.51 -6.19
C PHE A 212 1.11 1.52 -5.12
N PHE A 213 0.39 0.39 -4.99
CA PHE A 213 0.69 -0.71 -4.08
C PHE A 213 0.94 -1.97 -4.91
N LEU A 214 2.22 -2.30 -5.14
CA LEU A 214 2.62 -3.31 -6.12
C LEU A 214 3.48 -4.37 -5.47
N ASP A 215 3.11 -5.64 -5.67
CA ASP A 215 3.92 -6.81 -5.26
C ASP A 215 4.32 -6.81 -3.77
N ASN A 216 3.43 -6.36 -2.89
CA ASN A 216 3.69 -6.33 -1.45
C ASN A 216 3.11 -7.55 -0.73
N TRP A 217 3.69 -7.86 0.42
CA TRP A 217 3.08 -8.69 1.45
C TRP A 217 2.50 -7.83 2.56
N LEU A 218 1.18 -7.87 2.73
CA LEU A 218 0.47 -7.25 3.85
C LEU A 218 -0.06 -8.38 4.73
N SER A 219 0.63 -8.68 5.83
CA SER A 219 0.40 -9.94 6.53
C SER A 219 0.34 -9.82 8.06
N GLY A 220 -0.63 -10.45 8.68
CA GLY A 220 -0.70 -10.61 10.13
C GLY A 220 -0.94 -9.32 10.92
N ASN A 221 -1.39 -8.25 10.28
CA ASN A 221 -1.73 -7.01 10.98
C ASN A 221 -3.06 -7.17 11.74
N GLN A 222 -3.15 -6.62 12.94
CA GLN A 222 -4.35 -6.73 13.78
C GLN A 222 -5.50 -5.82 13.32
N GLY A 223 -5.19 -4.83 12.48
CA GLY A 223 -6.12 -4.09 11.65
C GLY A 223 -6.25 -4.70 10.25
N ALA A 224 -6.65 -3.88 9.28
CA ALA A 224 -6.67 -4.27 7.88
C ALA A 224 -5.25 -4.40 7.31
N GLY A 225 -5.07 -5.21 6.26
CA GLY A 225 -3.85 -5.15 5.47
C GLY A 225 -3.67 -3.76 4.85
N PHE A 226 -4.74 -3.26 4.25
CA PHE A 226 -4.87 -1.87 3.81
C PHE A 226 -6.23 -1.31 4.24
N ALA A 227 -6.25 -0.10 4.75
CA ALA A 227 -7.47 0.63 5.04
C ALA A 227 -7.43 2.08 4.56
N ALA A 228 -8.52 2.51 3.90
CA ALA A 228 -8.79 3.91 3.60
C ALA A 228 -10.21 4.23 4.11
N ARG A 229 -10.31 5.14 5.07
CA ARG A 229 -11.58 5.43 5.77
C ARG A 229 -12.05 6.86 5.58
N GLU A 230 -11.19 7.72 5.06
CA GLU A 230 -11.43 9.14 4.87
C GLU A 230 -10.80 9.57 3.55
N GLU A 231 -11.35 10.52 2.82
CA GLU A 231 -10.78 11.18 1.63
C GLU A 231 -9.74 10.32 0.89
N ASN A 232 -10.21 9.41 0.05
CA ASN A 232 -9.30 8.48 -0.62
C ASN A 232 -9.74 8.25 -2.08
N ALA A 233 -8.75 8.15 -2.98
CA ALA A 233 -9.04 7.93 -4.40
C ALA A 233 -7.84 7.39 -5.19
N ALA A 234 -8.09 6.97 -6.43
CA ALA A 234 -7.11 6.74 -7.49
C ALA A 234 -5.93 5.86 -7.09
N CYS A 235 -6.18 4.78 -6.36
CA CYS A 235 -5.13 3.85 -5.94
C CYS A 235 -5.13 2.56 -6.77
N THR A 236 -3.95 2.06 -7.07
CA THR A 236 -3.74 0.81 -7.81
C THR A 236 -3.13 -0.26 -6.91
N PHE A 237 -3.77 -1.43 -6.87
CA PHE A 237 -3.31 -2.63 -6.17
C PHE A 237 -3.09 -3.75 -7.18
N THR A 238 -1.84 -4.17 -7.37
CA THR A 238 -1.51 -5.25 -8.30
C THR A 238 -0.46 -6.18 -7.72
N GLY A 239 -0.70 -7.49 -7.84
CA GLY A 239 0.26 -8.51 -7.44
C GLY A 239 0.50 -8.67 -5.93
N ASN A 240 -0.31 -8.01 -5.09
CA ASN A 240 -0.09 -8.06 -3.66
C ASN A 240 -0.60 -9.38 -3.06
N ARG A 241 0.11 -9.86 -2.03
CA ARG A 241 -0.33 -10.93 -1.15
C ARG A 241 -0.82 -10.32 0.16
N ILE A 242 -2.11 -10.49 0.46
CA ILE A 242 -2.80 -9.84 1.57
C ILE A 242 -3.42 -10.93 2.44
N GLU A 243 -2.80 -11.21 3.59
CA GLU A 243 -3.16 -12.42 4.32
C GLU A 243 -3.05 -12.25 5.84
N TRP A 244 -3.86 -13.01 6.58
CA TRP A 244 -3.85 -13.08 8.05
C TRP A 244 -4.16 -11.74 8.75
N ASN A 245 -4.66 -10.74 8.05
CA ASN A 245 -5.08 -9.47 8.64
C ASN A 245 -6.51 -9.59 9.20
N ARG A 246 -6.96 -8.62 10.00
CA ARG A 246 -8.35 -8.59 10.44
C ARG A 246 -9.29 -8.42 9.24
N GLU A 247 -9.09 -7.43 8.40
CA GLU A 247 -9.62 -7.29 7.04
C GLU A 247 -8.48 -7.40 6.02
N GLY A 248 -8.77 -7.88 4.81
CA GLY A 248 -7.75 -7.82 3.75
C GLY A 248 -7.56 -6.38 3.27
N ILE A 249 -8.50 -5.87 2.47
CA ILE A 249 -8.61 -4.46 2.06
C ILE A 249 -9.95 -3.91 2.55
N LEU A 250 -9.93 -2.75 3.19
CA LEU A 250 -11.10 -1.99 3.58
C LEU A 250 -11.07 -0.58 2.96
N ILE A 251 -12.03 -0.28 2.08
CA ILE A 251 -12.23 1.02 1.48
C ILE A 251 -13.60 1.56 1.91
N VAL A 252 -13.60 2.70 2.59
CA VAL A 252 -14.82 3.41 2.98
C VAL A 252 -14.88 4.71 2.19
N GLY A 253 -15.94 4.89 1.39
CA GLY A 253 -15.96 5.92 0.36
C GLY A 253 -14.98 5.57 -0.75
N GLY A 254 -14.30 6.54 -1.29
CA GLY A 254 -13.24 6.37 -2.28
C GLY A 254 -13.74 6.31 -3.73
N ASP A 255 -12.84 6.69 -4.63
CA ASP A 255 -13.11 6.78 -6.07
C ASP A 255 -11.91 6.29 -6.88
N GLY A 256 -12.17 5.68 -8.04
CA GLY A 256 -11.12 5.40 -9.02
C GLY A 256 -10.11 4.32 -8.64
N TYR A 257 -10.47 3.32 -7.84
CA TYR A 257 -9.56 2.24 -7.48
C TYR A 257 -9.42 1.18 -8.58
N ASN A 258 -8.19 0.72 -8.79
CA ASN A 258 -7.89 -0.47 -9.59
C ASN A 258 -7.31 -1.57 -8.69
N ILE A 259 -8.07 -2.64 -8.48
CA ILE A 259 -7.68 -3.77 -7.62
C ILE A 259 -7.61 -5.03 -8.49
N THR A 260 -6.41 -5.35 -8.98
CA THR A 260 -6.25 -6.36 -10.04
C THR A 260 -5.13 -7.35 -9.72
N GLY A 261 -5.44 -8.65 -9.85
CA GLY A 261 -4.42 -9.70 -9.75
C GLY A 261 -3.81 -9.87 -8.35
N ASN A 262 -4.54 -9.56 -7.30
CA ASN A 262 -4.07 -9.73 -5.92
C ASN A 262 -4.52 -11.10 -5.37
N TYR A 263 -3.77 -11.59 -4.38
CA TYR A 263 -4.06 -12.81 -3.65
C TYR A 263 -4.44 -12.46 -2.20
N PHE A 264 -5.67 -12.79 -1.81
CA PHE A 264 -6.18 -12.61 -0.45
C PHE A 264 -6.32 -13.96 0.25
N ASP A 265 -5.89 -14.05 1.50
CA ASP A 265 -6.02 -15.29 2.27
C ASP A 265 -6.22 -15.03 3.77
N ARG A 266 -7.12 -15.77 4.38
CA ARG A 266 -7.33 -15.80 5.85
C ARG A 266 -7.51 -14.43 6.50
N ALA A 267 -8.25 -13.53 5.88
CA ALA A 267 -8.75 -12.36 6.59
C ALA A 267 -9.67 -12.81 7.74
N GLY A 268 -9.53 -12.18 8.90
CA GLY A 268 -10.36 -12.52 10.06
C GLY A 268 -11.86 -12.25 9.82
N THR A 269 -12.16 -11.18 9.10
CA THR A 269 -13.52 -10.83 8.67
C THR A 269 -13.63 -10.91 7.14
N CYS A 270 -13.66 -9.79 6.43
CA CYS A 270 -13.84 -9.76 4.99
C CYS A 270 -12.49 -9.71 4.24
N GLY A 271 -12.39 -10.44 3.13
CA GLY A 271 -11.20 -10.38 2.28
C GLY A 271 -11.06 -9.01 1.59
N LEU A 272 -12.11 -8.55 0.94
CA LEU A 272 -12.17 -7.23 0.28
C LEU A 272 -13.51 -6.57 0.57
N ALA A 273 -13.51 -5.43 1.24
CA ALA A 273 -14.70 -4.63 1.52
C ALA A 273 -14.61 -3.23 0.89
N VAL A 274 -15.62 -2.88 0.10
CA VAL A 274 -15.84 -1.54 -0.44
C VAL A 274 -17.19 -1.03 0.04
N LEU A 275 -17.17 -0.01 0.86
CA LEU A 275 -18.34 0.54 1.54
C LEU A 275 -18.53 2.01 1.12
N GLY A 276 -19.38 2.28 0.14
CA GLY A 276 -19.64 3.62 -0.39
C GLY A 276 -18.66 4.06 -1.49
N GLY A 277 -18.05 3.13 -2.23
CA GLY A 277 -17.07 3.44 -3.28
C GLY A 277 -17.65 3.73 -4.66
N GLU A 278 -16.88 4.44 -5.49
CA GLU A 278 -17.28 4.80 -6.85
C GLU A 278 -16.19 4.48 -7.88
N GLN A 279 -16.61 4.19 -9.14
CA GLN A 279 -15.74 4.06 -10.31
C GLN A 279 -14.53 3.15 -10.12
N MET A 280 -14.75 1.91 -9.69
CA MET A 280 -13.66 0.96 -9.38
C MET A 280 -13.65 -0.23 -10.32
N SER A 281 -12.45 -0.76 -10.54
CA SER A 281 -12.21 -2.05 -11.18
C SER A 281 -11.69 -3.06 -10.15
N ILE A 282 -12.41 -4.17 -9.97
CA ILE A 282 -12.03 -5.28 -9.07
C ILE A 282 -11.98 -6.54 -9.93
N THR A 283 -10.79 -6.89 -10.45
CA THR A 283 -10.70 -7.90 -11.49
C THR A 283 -9.53 -8.86 -11.29
N GLY A 284 -9.72 -10.13 -11.62
CA GLY A 284 -8.64 -11.11 -11.62
C GLY A 284 -8.02 -11.40 -10.26
N ASN A 285 -8.70 -11.09 -9.16
CA ASN A 285 -8.19 -11.39 -7.83
C ASN A 285 -8.54 -12.83 -7.43
N PHE A 286 -7.68 -13.43 -6.60
CA PHE A 286 -7.92 -14.68 -5.95
C PHE A 286 -8.19 -14.42 -4.46
N ILE A 287 -9.40 -14.75 -3.97
CA ILE A 287 -9.82 -14.50 -2.58
C ILE A 287 -10.17 -15.82 -1.91
N LYS A 288 -9.50 -16.12 -0.80
CA LYS A 288 -9.57 -17.40 -0.15
C LYS A 288 -9.69 -17.27 1.37
N ARG A 289 -10.53 -18.09 1.98
CA ARG A 289 -10.58 -18.34 3.43
C ARG A 289 -10.68 -17.08 4.30
N SER A 290 -11.70 -16.26 4.13
CA SER A 290 -11.96 -15.11 5.00
C SER A 290 -13.07 -15.43 6.03
N GLY A 291 -13.17 -14.63 7.14
CA GLY A 291 -14.35 -14.64 8.01
C GLY A 291 -14.23 -15.41 9.34
N LYS A 292 -13.04 -15.87 9.76
CA LYS A 292 -12.85 -16.62 11.01
C LYS A 292 -13.39 -15.92 12.26
N THR A 293 -13.15 -14.60 12.36
CA THR A 293 -13.48 -13.81 13.57
C THR A 293 -14.76 -12.99 13.41
N ALA A 294 -15.47 -13.17 12.30
CA ALA A 294 -16.71 -12.44 12.06
C ALA A 294 -17.78 -12.84 13.09
N LYS A 295 -18.53 -11.84 13.54
CA LYS A 295 -19.65 -12.10 14.45
C LYS A 295 -20.76 -12.83 13.75
N SER A 296 -21.38 -13.80 14.43
CA SER A 296 -22.58 -14.49 13.94
C SER A 296 -23.68 -13.48 13.63
N GLY A 297 -24.39 -13.70 12.53
CA GLY A 297 -25.49 -12.84 12.08
C GLY A 297 -25.04 -11.53 11.40
N THR A 298 -23.74 -11.35 11.16
CA THR A 298 -23.22 -10.26 10.34
C THR A 298 -22.71 -10.78 9.00
N TYR A 299 -22.71 -9.92 7.98
CA TYR A 299 -22.17 -10.25 6.66
C TYR A 299 -20.64 -10.06 6.57
N ASP A 300 -19.99 -9.85 7.71
CA ASP A 300 -18.52 -9.70 7.77
C ASP A 300 -17.79 -11.00 7.44
N SER A 301 -18.42 -12.15 7.69
CA SER A 301 -17.89 -13.46 7.24
C SER A 301 -18.07 -13.66 5.75
N SER A 302 -17.33 -12.90 4.94
CA SER A 302 -17.46 -12.93 3.48
C SER A 302 -16.12 -12.84 2.77
N GLN A 303 -16.05 -13.36 1.54
CA GLN A 303 -14.89 -13.14 0.68
C GLN A 303 -14.84 -11.68 0.22
N MET A 304 -16.01 -11.14 -0.18
CA MET A 304 -16.12 -9.78 -0.70
C MET A 304 -17.43 -9.12 -0.25
N ARG A 305 -17.36 -7.81 0.07
CA ARG A 305 -18.51 -6.96 0.34
C ARG A 305 -18.47 -5.69 -0.51
N LEU A 306 -19.57 -5.42 -1.23
CA LEU A 306 -19.78 -4.25 -2.06
C LEU A 306 -21.09 -3.58 -1.64
N GLU A 307 -21.04 -2.48 -0.89
CA GLU A 307 -22.23 -1.83 -0.38
C GLU A 307 -22.24 -0.32 -0.68
N ARG A 308 -23.38 0.21 -1.08
CA ARG A 308 -23.58 1.63 -1.43
C ARG A 308 -22.55 2.11 -2.45
N THR A 309 -22.37 1.34 -3.52
CA THR A 309 -21.33 1.59 -4.51
C THR A 309 -21.93 1.98 -5.87
N ARG A 310 -21.15 2.73 -6.64
CA ARG A 310 -21.56 3.20 -7.97
C ARG A 310 -20.44 3.02 -9.00
N GLY A 311 -20.82 2.53 -10.21
CA GLY A 311 -19.86 2.43 -11.33
C GLY A 311 -18.75 1.40 -11.12
N ILE A 312 -19.01 0.33 -10.36
CA ILE A 312 -18.02 -0.70 -10.09
C ILE A 312 -18.13 -1.85 -11.09
N THR A 313 -16.99 -2.25 -11.63
CA THR A 313 -16.84 -3.53 -12.33
C THR A 313 -16.15 -4.53 -11.42
N CYS A 314 -16.86 -5.62 -11.05
CA CYS A 314 -16.33 -6.74 -10.28
C CYS A 314 -16.42 -8.00 -11.13
N SER A 315 -15.30 -8.45 -11.71
CA SER A 315 -15.34 -9.56 -12.67
C SER A 315 -14.05 -10.39 -12.69
N ALA A 316 -14.16 -11.59 -13.19
CA ALA A 316 -13.03 -12.52 -13.36
C ALA A 316 -12.26 -12.81 -12.06
N ASN A 317 -12.89 -12.64 -10.89
CA ASN A 317 -12.29 -13.01 -9.61
C ASN A 317 -12.58 -14.49 -9.32
N SER A 318 -11.66 -15.15 -8.61
CA SER A 318 -11.82 -16.52 -8.14
C SER A 318 -11.94 -16.54 -6.62
N LEU A 319 -13.05 -17.05 -6.12
CA LEU A 319 -13.36 -17.11 -4.70
C LEU A 319 -13.42 -18.56 -4.23
N GLN A 320 -12.69 -18.92 -3.16
CA GLN A 320 -12.60 -20.30 -2.69
C GLN A 320 -12.46 -20.39 -1.16
N VAL A 321 -13.10 -21.36 -0.54
CA VAL A 321 -12.73 -21.84 0.80
C VAL A 321 -11.50 -22.76 0.70
N GLY A 322 -10.68 -22.81 1.74
CA GLY A 322 -9.47 -23.64 1.74
C GLY A 322 -9.72 -25.08 2.21
N ARG A 323 -8.74 -25.93 1.97
CA ARG A 323 -8.73 -27.32 2.46
C ARG A 323 -7.69 -27.59 3.54
N ASP A 324 -6.74 -26.71 3.67
CA ASP A 324 -5.53 -26.89 4.50
C ASP A 324 -5.72 -26.61 6.00
N ASP A 325 -6.93 -26.26 6.41
CA ASP A 325 -7.37 -26.27 7.80
C ASP A 325 -8.06 -27.61 8.19
N ASN A 326 -7.70 -28.70 7.54
CA ASN A 326 -8.31 -30.01 7.66
C ASN A 326 -9.81 -30.02 7.35
N ASN A 327 -10.26 -29.13 6.48
CA ASN A 327 -11.68 -28.91 6.15
C ASN A 327 -12.54 -28.49 7.37
N ALA A 328 -11.91 -28.08 8.46
CA ALA A 328 -12.64 -27.65 9.65
C ALA A 328 -13.43 -26.35 9.42
N GLY A 329 -13.15 -25.64 8.33
CA GLY A 329 -13.90 -24.48 7.89
C GLY A 329 -13.74 -23.23 8.75
N ILE A 330 -12.82 -23.23 9.72
CA ILE A 330 -12.65 -22.12 10.67
C ILE A 330 -12.22 -20.79 9.99
N TRP A 331 -11.55 -20.88 8.86
CA TRP A 331 -11.20 -19.73 8.03
C TRP A 331 -12.11 -19.52 6.84
N SER A 332 -13.09 -20.42 6.66
CA SER A 332 -13.98 -20.36 5.51
C SER A 332 -15.14 -19.41 5.77
N PRO A 333 -15.46 -18.52 4.83
CA PRO A 333 -16.54 -17.56 5.02
C PRO A 333 -17.92 -18.22 4.93
N SER A 334 -18.89 -17.65 5.63
CA SER A 334 -20.29 -17.96 5.42
C SER A 334 -20.74 -17.55 4.03
N TYR A 335 -20.25 -16.43 3.52
CA TYR A 335 -20.73 -15.82 2.28
C TYR A 335 -19.60 -15.60 1.25
N GLY A 336 -19.94 -15.74 -0.02
CA GLY A 336 -19.03 -15.44 -1.11
C GLY A 336 -18.97 -13.94 -1.38
N ILE A 337 -19.92 -13.42 -2.16
CA ILE A 337 -20.05 -11.98 -2.45
C ILE A 337 -21.33 -11.46 -1.81
N VAL A 338 -21.21 -10.50 -0.92
CA VAL A 338 -22.33 -9.76 -0.31
C VAL A 338 -22.44 -8.39 -0.98
N TYR A 339 -23.62 -8.01 -1.45
CA TYR A 339 -23.80 -6.74 -2.13
C TYR A 339 -25.13 -6.08 -1.76
N LYS A 340 -25.10 -4.73 -1.71
CA LYS A 340 -26.21 -3.90 -1.28
C LYS A 340 -26.14 -2.51 -1.91
N GLU A 341 -27.30 -1.97 -2.29
CA GLU A 341 -27.43 -0.57 -2.75
C GLU A 341 -26.42 -0.21 -3.86
N LEU A 342 -26.38 -1.03 -4.91
CA LEU A 342 -25.50 -0.83 -6.07
C LEU A 342 -26.19 0.05 -7.12
N GLN A 343 -25.43 0.88 -7.81
CA GLN A 343 -25.91 1.69 -8.96
C GLN A 343 -24.90 1.67 -10.10
N ASN A 344 -25.35 1.38 -11.32
CA ASN A 344 -24.47 1.26 -12.50
C ASN A 344 -23.26 0.32 -12.26
N CYS A 345 -23.49 -0.80 -11.58
CA CYS A 345 -22.47 -1.78 -11.22
C CYS A 345 -22.62 -3.06 -12.02
N VAL A 346 -21.50 -3.72 -12.28
CA VAL A 346 -21.48 -5.06 -12.88
C VAL A 346 -20.74 -6.02 -11.95
N ILE A 347 -21.43 -7.09 -11.54
CA ILE A 347 -20.82 -8.24 -10.84
C ILE A 347 -21.05 -9.45 -11.74
N SER A 348 -20.04 -9.87 -12.50
CA SER A 348 -20.19 -10.94 -13.46
C SER A 348 -18.91 -11.72 -13.70
N ASN A 349 -19.07 -12.95 -14.20
CA ASN A 349 -17.94 -13.82 -14.56
C ASN A 349 -16.95 -14.08 -13.41
N ASN A 350 -17.40 -14.03 -12.16
CA ASN A 350 -16.62 -14.46 -11.02
C ASN A 350 -16.86 -15.96 -10.78
N VAL A 351 -15.79 -16.69 -10.46
CA VAL A 351 -15.87 -18.13 -10.18
C VAL A 351 -15.86 -18.37 -8.67
N LEU A 352 -16.95 -18.93 -8.14
CA LEU A 352 -17.11 -19.21 -6.72
C LEU A 352 -17.09 -20.73 -6.45
N HIS A 353 -16.07 -21.42 -6.94
CA HIS A 353 -15.91 -22.86 -6.72
C HIS A 353 -15.57 -23.16 -5.26
N ASN A 354 -16.45 -23.84 -4.55
CA ASN A 354 -16.40 -23.93 -3.09
C ASN A 354 -16.24 -22.53 -2.47
N GLY A 355 -17.00 -21.54 -2.96
CA GLY A 355 -16.74 -20.12 -2.70
C GLY A 355 -17.20 -19.65 -1.32
N ALA A 356 -18.12 -20.40 -0.68
CA ALA A 356 -18.66 -20.08 0.64
C ALA A 356 -19.24 -21.35 1.30
N ARG A 357 -19.56 -21.26 2.59
CA ARG A 357 -20.21 -22.34 3.33
C ARG A 357 -21.74 -22.29 3.25
N GLU A 358 -22.34 -21.11 3.28
CA GLU A 358 -23.78 -20.92 3.43
C GLU A 358 -24.43 -20.37 2.15
N GLN A 359 -23.87 -19.30 1.57
CA GLN A 359 -24.44 -18.68 0.38
C GLN A 359 -23.35 -18.02 -0.48
N LEU A 360 -23.38 -18.29 -1.79
CA LEU A 360 -22.38 -17.76 -2.74
C LEU A 360 -22.58 -16.29 -3.03
N MET A 361 -23.82 -15.87 -3.27
CA MET A 361 -24.20 -14.50 -3.61
C MET A 361 -25.31 -14.06 -2.65
N VAL A 362 -25.07 -12.99 -1.89
CA VAL A 362 -26.06 -12.43 -0.95
C VAL A 362 -26.48 -11.06 -1.43
N ASP A 363 -27.71 -11.00 -1.93
CA ASP A 363 -28.34 -9.75 -2.35
C ASP A 363 -29.14 -9.15 -1.18
N LEU A 364 -28.72 -7.99 -0.71
CA LEU A 364 -29.38 -7.25 0.37
C LEU A 364 -30.29 -6.13 -0.18
N GLY A 365 -30.46 -6.06 -1.49
CA GLY A 365 -31.39 -5.16 -2.15
C GLY A 365 -30.97 -3.68 -2.22
N GLY A 366 -31.94 -2.83 -2.60
CA GLY A 366 -31.75 -1.38 -2.67
C GLY A 366 -30.99 -0.92 -3.92
N HIS A 367 -30.93 -1.73 -4.98
CA HIS A 367 -30.19 -1.39 -6.20
C HIS A 367 -30.90 -0.35 -7.05
N GLY A 368 -30.09 0.57 -7.59
CA GLY A 368 -30.51 1.55 -8.59
C GLY A 368 -30.37 1.02 -10.02
N GLU A 369 -30.63 1.89 -10.97
CA GLU A 369 -30.53 1.60 -12.40
C GLU A 369 -29.14 1.10 -12.82
N GLY A 370 -29.08 0.35 -13.92
CA GLY A 370 -27.83 -0.10 -14.53
C GLY A 370 -27.06 -1.17 -13.75
N THR A 371 -27.64 -1.74 -12.69
CA THR A 371 -26.98 -2.81 -11.93
C THR A 371 -27.21 -4.15 -12.63
N VAL A 372 -26.11 -4.87 -12.88
CA VAL A 372 -26.12 -6.20 -13.52
C VAL A 372 -25.36 -7.19 -12.65
N VAL A 373 -26.04 -8.19 -12.14
CA VAL A 373 -25.44 -9.32 -11.41
C VAL A 373 -25.81 -10.61 -12.12
N LYS A 374 -24.85 -11.24 -12.81
CA LYS A 374 -25.09 -12.44 -13.60
C LYS A 374 -23.83 -13.24 -13.87
N ASP A 375 -24.00 -14.45 -14.36
CA ASP A 375 -22.91 -15.30 -14.86
C ASP A 375 -21.77 -15.47 -13.83
N ASN A 376 -22.11 -15.68 -12.55
CA ASN A 376 -21.17 -15.97 -11.46
C ASN A 376 -21.30 -17.45 -11.06
N PRO A 377 -20.68 -18.39 -11.82
CA PRO A 377 -20.82 -19.82 -11.54
C PRO A 377 -20.10 -20.23 -10.26
N GLY A 378 -20.67 -21.21 -9.57
CA GLY A 378 -20.03 -21.71 -8.37
C GLY A 378 -20.80 -22.82 -7.67
N CYS A 379 -20.24 -23.29 -6.57
CA CYS A 379 -20.87 -24.23 -5.65
C CYS A 379 -20.47 -23.89 -4.21
N LEU A 380 -21.29 -24.30 -3.27
CA LEU A 380 -20.96 -24.24 -1.84
C LEU A 380 -19.87 -25.24 -1.50
N SER A 381 -19.16 -24.99 -0.42
CA SER A 381 -18.22 -25.95 0.12
C SER A 381 -18.96 -27.21 0.62
N PRO A 382 -18.52 -28.41 0.24
CA PRO A 382 -19.13 -29.64 0.74
C PRO A 382 -18.87 -29.91 2.23
N HIS A 383 -18.02 -29.11 2.84
CA HIS A 383 -17.62 -29.21 4.26
C HIS A 383 -18.27 -28.14 5.13
N ALA A 384 -19.38 -27.56 4.69
CA ALA A 384 -20.25 -26.72 5.50
C ALA A 384 -21.02 -27.59 6.47
N GLY A 385 -20.51 -27.77 7.68
CA GLY A 385 -21.16 -28.60 8.70
C GLY A 385 -20.39 -28.54 10.00
#